data_a7ee007205d7ff265589f5177ba84cb1
#
_entry.id   a7ee007205d7ff265589f5177ba84cb1
#
_cell.length_a   1.000
_cell.length_b   1.000
_cell.length_c   1.000
_cell.angle_alpha   90.00
_cell.angle_beta   90.00
_cell.angle_gamma   90.00
#
_symmetry.space_group_name_H-M   'P 1'
#
loop_
_entity.id
_entity.type
_entity.pdbx_description
1 polymer ?
#
loop_
_entity_poly.entity_id
_entity_poly.type
_entity_poly.pdbx_seq_one_letter_code
_entity_poly.pdbx_strand_id
1 'polypeptide(L)'
;EETHASEEQMIRALTLSHLTVIYIKQSLGRLSALCGCVVAATGSSCGITYLMGGGYGQAAAAVKNMIANLTGMICDGAKPSCAMKLTSGVSTAVLSAMMAMDGHCVTPVEGIIEEDVDKCIRNLTAIGRDGMNETDSLVLRIMTNKC
;
A
#
# COMPACT_ATOMS: atom_id res chain seq x y z
N GLU A 1 -18.55 -9.30 9.23
CA GLU A 1 -19.03 -10.58 8.64
C GLU A 1 -17.79 -11.43 8.34
N GLU A 2 -17.67 -12.58 8.99
CA GLU A 2 -16.56 -13.51 8.72
C GLU A 2 -16.74 -14.08 7.31
N THR A 3 -15.75 -13.83 6.43
CA THR A 3 -15.73 -14.48 5.13
C THR A 3 -15.29 -15.92 5.32
N HIS A 4 -16.20 -16.87 5.19
CA HIS A 4 -15.87 -18.30 5.17
C HIS A 4 -15.18 -18.65 3.82
N ALA A 5 -13.96 -18.13 3.62
CA ALA A 5 -13.20 -18.39 2.42
C ALA A 5 -12.69 -19.84 2.42
N SER A 6 -12.81 -20.54 1.29
CA SER A 6 -12.16 -21.84 1.12
C SER A 6 -10.64 -21.69 1.12
N GLU A 7 -9.92 -22.79 1.39
CA GLU A 7 -8.45 -22.79 1.32
C GLU A 7 -7.93 -22.30 -0.03
N GLU A 8 -8.55 -22.72 -1.12
CA GLU A 8 -8.19 -22.25 -2.47
C GLU A 8 -8.40 -20.74 -2.63
N GLN A 9 -9.52 -20.19 -2.16
CA GLN A 9 -9.76 -18.75 -2.19
C GLN A 9 -8.74 -17.98 -1.38
N MET A 10 -8.36 -18.49 -0.21
CA MET A 10 -7.33 -17.89 0.63
C MET A 10 -5.96 -17.90 -0.06
N ILE A 11 -5.55 -19.02 -0.68
CA ILE A 11 -4.30 -19.10 -1.43
C ILE A 11 -4.29 -18.10 -2.58
N ARG A 12 -5.38 -17.99 -3.33
CA ARG A 12 -5.50 -17.01 -4.43
C ARG A 12 -5.42 -15.57 -3.95
N ALA A 13 -6.09 -15.23 -2.85
CA ALA A 13 -6.06 -13.90 -2.24
C ALA A 13 -4.65 -13.53 -1.76
N LEU A 14 -3.96 -14.44 -1.09
CA LEU A 14 -2.58 -14.25 -0.64
C LEU A 14 -1.62 -14.12 -1.83
N THR A 15 -1.80 -14.93 -2.86
CA THR A 15 -1.01 -14.84 -4.09
C THR A 15 -1.17 -13.48 -4.75
N LEU A 16 -2.40 -13.00 -4.93
CA LEU A 16 -2.67 -11.67 -5.48
C LEU A 16 -2.03 -10.58 -4.64
N SER A 17 -2.19 -10.66 -3.31
CA SER A 17 -1.58 -9.72 -2.37
C SER A 17 -0.06 -9.66 -2.55
N HIS A 18 0.63 -10.79 -2.55
CA HIS A 18 2.08 -10.86 -2.69
C HIS A 18 2.56 -10.41 -4.07
N LEU A 19 1.87 -10.79 -5.15
CA LEU A 19 2.23 -10.34 -6.50
C LEU A 19 2.10 -8.82 -6.65
N THR A 20 1.07 -8.22 -6.06
CA THR A 20 0.90 -6.77 -6.01
C THR A 20 2.07 -6.09 -5.27
N VAL A 21 2.46 -6.64 -4.11
CA VAL A 21 3.64 -6.14 -3.35
C VAL A 21 4.90 -6.22 -4.19
N ILE A 22 5.16 -7.36 -4.84
CA ILE A 22 6.33 -7.56 -5.70
C ILE A 22 6.33 -6.55 -6.85
N TYR A 23 5.20 -6.37 -7.51
CA TYR A 23 5.03 -5.43 -8.61
C TYR A 23 5.39 -3.99 -8.20
N ILE A 24 4.88 -3.52 -7.07
CA ILE A 24 5.21 -2.19 -6.52
C ILE A 24 6.69 -2.12 -6.15
N LYS A 25 7.22 -3.14 -5.47
CA LYS A 25 8.62 -3.16 -5.00
C LYS A 25 9.64 -3.18 -6.13
N GLN A 26 9.33 -3.75 -7.29
CA GLN A 26 10.22 -3.72 -8.46
C GLN A 26 10.54 -2.30 -8.90
N SER A 27 9.57 -1.37 -8.80
CA SER A 27 9.74 0.02 -9.19
C SER A 27 10.25 0.92 -8.05
N LEU A 28 9.95 0.57 -6.80
CA LEU A 28 10.35 1.34 -5.62
C LEU A 28 11.81 1.09 -5.22
N GLY A 29 12.32 -0.13 -5.46
CA GLY A 29 13.63 -0.56 -4.99
C GLY A 29 13.61 -1.22 -3.61
N ARG A 30 14.81 -1.63 -3.13
CA ARG A 30 14.95 -2.40 -1.88
C ARG A 30 14.78 -1.53 -0.64
N LEU A 31 15.35 -0.33 -0.65
CA LEU A 31 15.34 0.62 0.46
C LEU A 31 14.74 1.94 -0.01
N SER A 32 13.92 2.53 0.83
CA SER A 32 13.27 3.81 0.60
C SER A 32 12.76 4.34 1.93
N ALA A 33 12.70 5.65 2.10
CA ALA A 33 12.02 6.28 3.22
C ALA A 33 10.50 6.06 3.20
N LEU A 34 9.91 5.64 2.08
CA LEU A 34 8.52 5.18 2.07
C LEU A 34 8.40 3.88 2.87
N CYS A 35 7.50 3.86 3.84
CA CYS A 35 7.37 2.71 4.73
C CYS A 35 6.93 1.45 3.97
N GLY A 36 7.63 0.32 4.20
CA GLY A 36 7.27 -0.98 3.63
C GLY A 36 5.85 -1.44 3.99
N CYS A 37 5.32 -0.95 5.11
CA CYS A 37 3.93 -1.19 5.51
C CYS A 37 2.92 -0.65 4.48
N VAL A 38 3.21 0.48 3.83
CA VAL A 38 2.34 1.05 2.77
C VAL A 38 2.20 0.05 1.63
N VAL A 39 3.32 -0.49 1.15
CA VAL A 39 3.32 -1.46 0.04
C VAL A 39 2.63 -2.76 0.43
N ALA A 40 2.95 -3.28 1.63
CA ALA A 40 2.34 -4.51 2.14
C ALA A 40 0.82 -4.36 2.32
N ALA A 41 0.37 -3.25 2.90
CA ALA A 41 -1.05 -2.97 3.09
C ALA A 41 -1.79 -2.77 1.76
N THR A 42 -1.13 -2.16 0.76
CA THR A 42 -1.69 -2.03 -0.59
C THR A 42 -1.90 -3.41 -1.23
N GLY A 43 -0.94 -4.33 -1.12
CA GLY A 43 -1.14 -5.70 -1.55
C GLY A 43 -2.27 -6.40 -0.79
N SER A 44 -2.35 -6.19 0.53
CA SER A 44 -3.42 -6.77 1.35
C SER A 44 -4.80 -6.27 0.93
N SER A 45 -4.95 -4.99 0.54
CA SER A 45 -6.23 -4.46 0.06
C SER A 45 -6.73 -5.21 -1.19
N CYS A 46 -5.83 -5.60 -2.10
CA CYS A 46 -6.19 -6.42 -3.27
C CYS A 46 -6.67 -7.81 -2.87
N GLY A 47 -5.96 -8.47 -1.93
CA GLY A 47 -6.38 -9.78 -1.42
C GLY A 47 -7.74 -9.74 -0.73
N ILE A 48 -7.98 -8.71 0.09
CA ILE A 48 -9.26 -8.50 0.78
C ILE A 48 -10.37 -8.24 -0.26
N THR A 49 -10.13 -7.37 -1.23
CA THR A 49 -11.09 -7.10 -2.31
C THR A 49 -11.47 -8.37 -3.07
N TYR A 50 -10.49 -9.23 -3.37
CA TYR A 50 -10.74 -10.52 -4.00
C TYR A 50 -11.62 -11.43 -3.13
N LEU A 51 -11.35 -11.52 -1.82
CA LEU A 51 -12.17 -12.33 -0.90
C LEU A 51 -13.59 -11.79 -0.75
N MET A 52 -13.79 -10.50 -0.95
CA MET A 52 -15.12 -9.87 -0.99
C MET A 52 -15.85 -10.09 -2.34
N GLY A 53 -15.25 -10.80 -3.30
CA GLY A 53 -15.82 -11.08 -4.61
C GLY A 53 -15.53 -10.00 -5.66
N GLY A 54 -14.64 -9.05 -5.38
CA GLY A 54 -14.23 -8.00 -6.31
C GLY A 54 -13.34 -8.54 -7.43
N GLY A 55 -13.46 -7.92 -8.61
CA GLY A 55 -12.62 -8.17 -9.77
C GLY A 55 -11.48 -7.15 -9.89
N TYR A 56 -10.89 -7.10 -11.10
CA TYR A 56 -9.78 -6.20 -11.40
C TYR A 56 -10.11 -4.73 -11.14
N GLY A 57 -11.29 -4.27 -11.54
CA GLY A 57 -11.71 -2.87 -11.37
C GLY A 57 -11.74 -2.44 -9.91
N GLN A 58 -12.30 -3.29 -9.03
CA GLN A 58 -12.35 -3.04 -7.59
C GLN A 58 -10.95 -3.12 -6.97
N ALA A 59 -10.12 -4.08 -7.37
CA ALA A 59 -8.74 -4.17 -6.89
C ALA A 59 -7.93 -2.92 -7.28
N ALA A 60 -8.07 -2.44 -8.53
CA ALA A 60 -7.44 -1.20 -8.99
C ALA A 60 -7.92 0.03 -8.19
N ALA A 61 -9.23 0.12 -7.90
CA ALA A 61 -9.80 1.17 -7.07
C ALA A 61 -9.25 1.12 -5.62
N ALA A 62 -9.15 -0.08 -5.04
CA ALA A 62 -8.57 -0.26 -3.71
C ALA A 62 -7.10 0.21 -3.66
N VAL A 63 -6.30 -0.10 -4.69
CA VAL A 63 -4.91 0.39 -4.80
C VAL A 63 -4.87 1.92 -4.85
N LYS A 64 -5.72 2.57 -5.65
CA LYS A 64 -5.79 4.04 -5.72
C LYS A 64 -6.14 4.64 -4.36
N ASN A 65 -7.16 4.09 -3.67
CA ASN A 65 -7.56 4.53 -2.33
C ASN A 65 -6.41 4.39 -1.32
N MET A 66 -5.65 3.29 -1.38
CA MET A 66 -4.47 3.07 -0.54
C MET A 66 -3.37 4.11 -0.80
N ILE A 67 -3.06 4.38 -2.07
CA ILE A 67 -2.05 5.36 -2.46
C ILE A 67 -2.44 6.76 -1.97
N ALA A 68 -3.68 7.17 -2.19
CA ALA A 68 -4.16 8.48 -1.74
C ALA A 68 -4.05 8.66 -0.23
N ASN A 69 -4.25 7.60 0.55
CA ASN A 69 -4.27 7.67 2.01
C ASN A 69 -2.87 7.54 2.66
N LEU A 70 -2.04 6.59 2.20
CA LEU A 70 -0.83 6.20 2.95
C LEU A 70 0.51 6.64 2.35
N THR A 71 0.54 7.36 1.24
CA THR A 71 1.79 7.79 0.57
C THR A 71 2.74 8.55 1.50
N GLY A 72 2.22 9.26 2.50
CA GLY A 72 3.01 10.03 3.46
C GLY A 72 3.59 9.23 4.64
N MET A 73 3.40 7.93 4.73
CA MET A 73 3.93 7.14 5.86
C MET A 73 5.42 6.86 5.67
N ILE A 74 6.24 7.51 6.50
CA ILE A 74 7.72 7.43 6.44
C ILE A 74 8.23 6.24 7.26
N CYS A 75 9.27 5.58 6.73
CA CYS A 75 10.04 4.57 7.44
C CYS A 75 11.19 5.22 8.22
N ASP A 76 11.28 4.92 9.49
CA ASP A 76 12.34 5.36 10.41
C ASP A 76 12.99 4.15 11.13
N GLY A 77 13.19 3.06 10.41
CA GLY A 77 13.78 1.81 10.88
C GLY A 77 12.76 0.81 11.43
N ALA A 78 13.18 -0.45 11.51
CA ALA A 78 12.38 -1.53 12.08
C ALA A 78 12.40 -1.45 13.61
N LYS A 79 11.24 -1.35 14.24
CA LYS A 79 11.09 -1.14 15.68
C LYS A 79 9.74 -1.65 16.19
N PRO A 80 9.57 -1.91 17.50
CA PRO A 80 8.31 -2.42 18.06
C PRO A 80 7.10 -1.54 17.74
N SER A 81 7.26 -0.23 17.67
CA SER A 81 6.18 0.70 17.32
C SER A 81 5.70 0.57 15.87
N CYS A 82 6.38 -0.22 15.00
CA CYS A 82 5.86 -0.57 13.68
C CYS A 82 4.54 -1.35 13.76
N ALA A 83 4.23 -1.99 14.89
CA ALA A 83 2.92 -2.60 15.12
C ALA A 83 1.77 -1.59 14.93
N MET A 84 1.94 -0.33 15.36
CA MET A 84 0.95 0.72 15.14
C MET A 84 0.82 1.09 13.66
N LYS A 85 1.94 1.12 12.92
CA LYS A 85 1.92 1.35 11.45
C LYS A 85 1.20 0.21 10.72
N LEU A 86 1.41 -1.04 11.18
CA LEU A 86 0.69 -2.20 10.65
C LEU A 86 -0.80 -2.10 10.92
N THR A 87 -1.21 -1.70 12.13
CA THR A 87 -2.62 -1.48 12.46
C THR A 87 -3.25 -0.43 11.53
N SER A 88 -2.59 0.71 11.34
CA SER A 88 -3.06 1.74 10.42
C SER A 88 -3.14 1.22 8.97
N GLY A 89 -2.11 0.48 8.54
CA GLY A 89 -2.07 -0.12 7.20
C GLY A 89 -3.20 -1.10 6.95
N VAL A 90 -3.43 -2.04 7.89
CA VAL A 90 -4.49 -3.05 7.78
C VAL A 90 -5.88 -2.39 7.81
N SER A 91 -6.10 -1.44 8.73
CA SER A 91 -7.37 -0.71 8.80
C SER A 91 -7.67 0.03 7.50
N THR A 92 -6.66 0.69 6.93
CA THR A 92 -6.79 1.37 5.63
C THR A 92 -7.01 0.38 4.48
N ALA A 93 -6.37 -0.79 4.52
CA ALA A 93 -6.56 -1.82 3.50
C ALA A 93 -8.00 -2.34 3.47
N VAL A 94 -8.57 -2.61 4.65
CA VAL A 94 -9.98 -3.02 4.78
C VAL A 94 -10.91 -1.91 4.29
N LEU A 95 -10.70 -0.68 4.75
CA LEU A 95 -11.50 0.47 4.34
C LEU A 95 -11.44 0.68 2.82
N SER A 96 -10.24 0.63 2.23
CA SER A 96 -10.04 0.83 0.80
C SER A 96 -10.73 -0.25 -0.04
N ALA A 97 -10.70 -1.51 0.43
CA ALA A 97 -11.41 -2.61 -0.20
C ALA A 97 -12.92 -2.42 -0.13
N MET A 98 -13.46 -2.07 1.05
CA MET A 98 -14.90 -1.81 1.24
C MET A 98 -15.37 -0.67 0.33
N MET A 99 -14.66 0.46 0.33
CA MET A 99 -14.97 1.59 -0.55
C MET A 99 -14.99 1.18 -2.02
N ALA A 100 -13.99 0.40 -2.45
CA ALA A 100 -13.91 -0.08 -3.83
C ALA A 100 -15.07 -1.02 -4.20
N MET A 101 -15.50 -1.89 -3.27
CA MET A 101 -16.67 -2.75 -3.47
C MET A 101 -17.97 -1.96 -3.55
N ASP A 102 -18.08 -0.84 -2.84
CA ASP A 102 -19.21 0.08 -2.88
C ASP A 102 -19.16 1.07 -4.07
N GLY A 103 -18.18 0.89 -4.97
CA GLY A 103 -18.01 1.75 -6.16
C GLY A 103 -17.33 3.10 -5.88
N HIS A 104 -16.75 3.29 -4.69
CA HIS A 104 -16.04 4.51 -4.32
C HIS A 104 -14.54 4.39 -4.58
N CYS A 105 -14.02 5.29 -5.38
CA CYS A 105 -12.61 5.40 -5.72
C CYS A 105 -12.20 6.87 -5.75
N VAL A 106 -11.02 7.17 -5.22
CA VAL A 106 -10.40 8.49 -5.40
C VAL A 106 -10.23 8.80 -6.89
N THR A 107 -10.41 10.05 -7.24
CA THR A 107 -10.48 10.50 -8.63
C THR A 107 -9.14 11.05 -9.14
N PRO A 108 -8.91 11.08 -10.45
CA PRO A 108 -7.66 11.58 -11.04
C PRO A 108 -7.40 13.08 -10.82
N VAL A 109 -8.36 13.81 -10.25
CA VAL A 109 -8.15 15.23 -9.87
C VAL A 109 -7.52 15.36 -8.48
N GLU A 110 -7.27 14.25 -7.80
CA GLU A 110 -6.77 14.24 -6.41
C GLU A 110 -5.28 13.87 -6.37
N GLY A 111 -4.44 14.85 -6.02
CA GLY A 111 -3.03 14.61 -5.71
C GLY A 111 -2.25 13.90 -6.81
N ILE A 112 -1.71 12.73 -6.49
CA ILE A 112 -0.88 11.94 -7.42
C ILE A 112 -1.66 10.82 -8.13
N ILE A 113 -2.98 10.81 -7.99
CA ILE A 113 -3.84 9.78 -8.56
C ILE A 113 -4.05 10.04 -10.05
N GLU A 114 -4.10 8.98 -10.82
CA GLU A 114 -4.30 8.95 -12.25
C GLU A 114 -5.48 8.04 -12.59
N GLU A 115 -5.98 8.12 -13.82
CA GLU A 115 -7.00 7.19 -14.32
C GLU A 115 -6.48 5.76 -14.33
N ASP A 116 -5.26 5.56 -14.78
CA ASP A 116 -4.56 4.28 -14.87
C ASP A 116 -3.88 3.96 -13.54
N VAL A 117 -4.18 2.78 -12.97
CA VAL A 117 -3.61 2.34 -11.69
C VAL A 117 -2.09 2.15 -11.76
N ASP A 118 -1.55 1.73 -12.90
CA ASP A 118 -0.12 1.57 -13.08
C ASP A 118 0.61 2.92 -13.05
N LYS A 119 -0.04 3.99 -13.54
CA LYS A 119 0.49 5.35 -13.37
C LYS A 119 0.47 5.80 -11.92
N CYS A 120 -0.58 5.48 -11.16
CA CYS A 120 -0.64 5.76 -9.72
C CYS A 120 0.52 5.07 -8.99
N ILE A 121 0.77 3.79 -9.29
CA ILE A 121 1.89 3.03 -8.72
C ILE A 121 3.23 3.65 -9.12
N ARG A 122 3.40 4.07 -10.38
CA ARG A 122 4.62 4.77 -10.82
C ARG A 122 4.83 6.09 -10.08
N ASN A 123 3.78 6.87 -9.87
CA ASN A 123 3.85 8.13 -9.11
C ASN A 123 4.27 7.88 -7.66
N LEU A 124 3.63 6.91 -6.98
CA LEU A 124 4.01 6.48 -5.65
C LEU A 124 5.48 6.05 -5.57
N THR A 125 5.90 5.19 -6.50
CA THR A 125 7.26 4.63 -6.49
C THR A 125 8.31 5.67 -6.86
N ALA A 126 8.01 6.63 -7.73
CA ALA A 126 8.89 7.76 -8.03
C ALA A 126 9.10 8.64 -6.79
N ILE A 127 8.04 8.96 -6.04
CA ILE A 127 8.16 9.69 -4.78
C ILE A 127 9.04 8.92 -3.80
N GLY A 128 8.78 7.62 -3.59
CA GLY A 128 9.54 6.81 -2.64
C GLY A 128 10.99 6.58 -3.04
N ARG A 129 11.28 6.37 -4.33
CA ARG A 129 12.62 6.09 -4.85
C ARG A 129 13.46 7.34 -5.04
N ASP A 130 12.86 8.37 -5.65
CA ASP A 130 13.59 9.55 -6.12
C ASP A 130 13.33 10.77 -5.23
N GLY A 131 12.11 10.96 -4.76
CA GLY A 131 11.69 12.13 -3.98
C GLY A 131 12.04 12.06 -2.49
N MET A 132 12.30 10.88 -1.93
CA MET A 132 12.55 10.71 -0.49
C MET A 132 14.02 10.50 -0.11
N ASN A 133 14.99 10.71 -1.00
CA ASN A 133 16.40 10.48 -0.73
C ASN A 133 16.95 11.38 0.40
N GLU A 134 16.60 12.67 0.39
CA GLU A 134 16.99 13.59 1.46
C GLU A 134 16.28 13.24 2.77
N THR A 135 15.01 12.85 2.71
CA THR A 135 14.25 12.37 3.87
C THR A 135 14.93 11.17 4.51
N ASP A 136 15.33 10.17 3.71
CA ASP A 136 16.02 8.96 4.18
C ASP A 136 17.35 9.33 4.88
N SER A 137 18.15 10.18 4.24
CA SER A 137 19.42 10.67 4.79
C SER A 137 19.21 11.46 6.10
N LEU A 138 18.16 12.27 6.19
CA LEU A 138 17.84 13.02 7.39
C LEU A 138 17.39 12.11 8.53
N VAL A 139 16.52 11.15 8.23
CA VAL A 139 16.05 10.15 9.21
C VAL A 139 17.23 9.37 9.77
N LEU A 140 18.13 8.87 8.90
CA LEU A 140 19.33 8.15 9.32
C LEU A 140 20.21 9.01 10.26
N ARG A 141 20.46 10.25 9.88
CA ARG A 141 21.25 11.19 10.69
C ARG A 141 20.63 11.45 12.06
N ILE A 142 19.30 11.62 12.12
CA ILE A 142 18.59 11.78 13.39
C ILE A 142 18.71 10.52 14.24
N MET A 143 18.56 9.34 13.64
CA MET A 143 18.63 8.05 14.36
C MET A 143 20.02 7.78 14.92
N THR A 144 21.08 8.12 14.19
CA THR A 144 22.47 7.86 14.61
C THR A 144 23.00 8.89 15.62
N ASN A 145 22.38 10.06 15.73
CA ASN A 145 22.77 11.12 16.65
C ASN A 145 21.91 11.18 17.93
N LYS A 146 21.15 10.13 18.22
CA LYS A 146 20.42 10.03 19.49
C LYS A 146 21.42 9.72 20.62
N CYS A 147 21.38 10.53 21.67
CA CYS A 147 22.08 10.28 22.93
C CYS A 147 21.35 9.23 23.77
#